data_c6accd1cc42d936f435da436e40cf736
#
_entry.id   c6accd1cc42d936f435da436e40cf736
#
_cell.length_a   1.000
_cell.length_b   1.000
_cell.length_c   1.000
_cell.angle_alpha   90.00
_cell.angle_beta   90.00
_cell.angle_gamma   90.00
#
_symmetry.space_group_name_H-M   'P 1'
#
loop_
_entity.id
_entity.type
_entity.pdbx_description
1 polymer ?
#
loop_
_entity_poly.entity_id
_entity_poly.type
_entity_poly.pdbx_seq_one_letter_code
_entity_poly.pdbx_strand_id
1 'polypeptide(L)'
;MIHEKITIQVPGYSHQAELYTYFLGRSPEMRPERKRPLVLICPGGGYVMTSDREAEPVAMQFLAMGYHAAILRYSVSPAVYPEALLQVAKSVSWLKEQADACGIDPDKIVVMGFSAGGHLAGSYGVFWRKPFVREAVGVDEAALRPAGMVLCYPVITSGEKAHKDSFKALLGDRLEELKEEVSLEKQVNKDVPKTFLWHTQEDGCVPVENSLLFYQALHKNGIPAELHIFPEGGHGLSLANEETMNNDGSGVQEACQSWISLVRKWMETI
;
A
#
# COMPACT_ATOMS: atom_id res chain seq x y z
N MET A 1 -18.25 -15.00 -3.81
CA MET A 1 -16.94 -14.36 -3.57
C MET A 1 -15.87 -15.44 -3.69
N ILE A 2 -14.74 -15.14 -4.35
CA ILE A 2 -13.57 -16.00 -4.36
C ILE A 2 -12.64 -15.50 -3.26
N HIS A 3 -12.32 -16.36 -2.32
CA HIS A 3 -11.43 -16.07 -1.21
C HIS A 3 -10.41 -17.19 -1.11
N GLU A 4 -9.17 -16.86 -1.41
CA GLU A 4 -8.06 -17.80 -1.46
C GLU A 4 -6.84 -17.22 -0.77
N LYS A 5 -5.98 -18.07 -0.28
CA LYS A 5 -4.67 -17.77 0.28
C LYS A 5 -3.61 -18.26 -0.69
N ILE A 6 -2.88 -17.35 -1.27
CA ILE A 6 -1.85 -17.61 -2.29
C ILE A 6 -0.48 -17.36 -1.68
N THR A 7 0.42 -18.32 -1.81
CA THR A 7 1.83 -18.12 -1.42
C THR A 7 2.55 -17.31 -2.49
N ILE A 8 3.14 -16.19 -2.09
CA ILE A 8 3.99 -15.34 -2.93
C ILE A 8 5.44 -15.62 -2.61
N GLN A 9 6.13 -16.20 -3.57
CA GLN A 9 7.57 -16.52 -3.50
C GLN A 9 8.32 -15.75 -4.58
N VAL A 10 9.36 -15.03 -4.19
CA VAL A 10 10.27 -14.35 -5.10
C VAL A 10 11.52 -15.22 -5.30
N PRO A 11 11.91 -15.53 -6.54
CA PRO A 11 13.12 -16.32 -6.80
C PRO A 11 14.37 -15.68 -6.17
N GLY A 12 15.20 -16.51 -5.50
CA GLY A 12 16.41 -16.04 -4.84
C GLY A 12 16.22 -15.46 -3.44
N TYR A 13 14.99 -15.37 -2.93
CA TYR A 13 14.69 -14.92 -1.56
C TYR A 13 14.11 -16.07 -0.73
N SER A 14 14.39 -16.06 0.57
CA SER A 14 14.08 -17.20 1.45
C SER A 14 12.72 -17.13 2.11
N HIS A 15 12.17 -15.93 2.31
CA HIS A 15 10.88 -15.76 2.98
C HIS A 15 9.73 -15.74 1.97
N GLN A 16 8.59 -16.26 2.41
CA GLN A 16 7.35 -16.27 1.65
C GLN A 16 6.38 -15.24 2.23
N ALA A 17 5.63 -14.58 1.34
CA ALA A 17 4.49 -13.77 1.72
C ALA A 17 3.18 -14.52 1.42
N GLU A 18 2.10 -14.07 2.03
CA GLU A 18 0.77 -14.61 1.82
C GLU A 18 -0.14 -13.53 1.23
N LEU A 19 -0.74 -13.81 0.09
CA LEU A 19 -1.73 -12.96 -0.55
C LEU A 19 -3.12 -13.54 -0.31
N TYR A 20 -3.95 -12.80 0.44
CA TYR A 20 -5.35 -13.15 0.67
C TYR A 20 -6.22 -12.40 -0.35
N THR A 21 -7.01 -13.14 -1.12
CA THR A 21 -7.86 -12.57 -2.17
C THR A 21 -9.30 -12.44 -1.71
N TYR A 22 -9.97 -11.37 -2.10
CA TYR A 22 -11.38 -11.09 -1.87
C TYR A 22 -11.99 -10.61 -3.19
N PHE A 23 -12.41 -11.54 -4.04
CA PHE A 23 -12.93 -11.20 -5.36
C PHE A 23 -14.45 -11.41 -5.42
N LEU A 24 -15.15 -10.36 -5.79
CA LEU A 24 -16.60 -10.40 -6.00
C LEU A 24 -16.95 -11.34 -7.13
N GLY A 25 -17.90 -12.24 -6.89
CA GLY A 25 -18.36 -13.19 -7.89
C GLY A 25 -19.00 -12.49 -9.10
N ARG A 26 -18.91 -13.13 -10.26
CA ARG A 26 -19.66 -12.74 -11.45
C ARG A 26 -21.09 -13.31 -11.36
N SER A 27 -22.06 -12.54 -11.79
CA SER A 27 -23.46 -12.98 -11.89
C SER A 27 -24.00 -12.69 -13.28
N PRO A 28 -24.69 -13.66 -13.91
CA PRO A 28 -25.33 -13.42 -15.21
C PRO A 28 -26.41 -12.34 -15.17
N GLU A 29 -26.95 -12.05 -13.97
CA GLU A 29 -27.95 -11.00 -13.75
C GLU A 29 -27.33 -9.59 -13.61
N MET A 30 -26.03 -9.49 -13.33
CA MET A 30 -25.35 -8.24 -12.97
C MET A 30 -24.11 -7.99 -13.82
N ARG A 31 -24.25 -7.72 -15.11
CA ARG A 31 -23.15 -7.40 -16.02
C ARG A 31 -22.01 -8.42 -15.91
N PRO A 32 -22.17 -9.65 -16.41
CA PRO A 32 -21.19 -10.74 -16.25
C PRO A 32 -19.80 -10.41 -16.82
N GLU A 33 -19.74 -9.53 -17.83
CA GLU A 33 -18.49 -9.07 -18.46
C GLU A 33 -17.80 -7.91 -17.72
N ARG A 34 -18.37 -7.44 -16.61
CA ARG A 34 -17.80 -6.31 -15.88
C ARG A 34 -16.45 -6.70 -15.28
N LYS A 35 -15.40 -5.99 -15.68
CA LYS A 35 -14.13 -5.98 -14.98
C LYS A 35 -14.18 -4.94 -13.85
N ARG A 36 -13.57 -5.27 -12.70
CA ARG A 36 -13.57 -4.42 -11.50
C ARG A 36 -12.16 -3.96 -11.19
N PRO A 37 -12.00 -2.70 -10.75
CA PRO A 37 -10.73 -2.29 -10.16
C PRO A 37 -10.41 -3.13 -8.93
N LEU A 38 -9.12 -3.18 -8.56
CA LEU A 38 -8.63 -3.92 -7.41
C LEU A 38 -7.74 -3.05 -6.53
N VAL A 39 -7.87 -3.19 -5.23
CA VAL A 39 -6.96 -2.59 -4.24
C VAL A 39 -6.11 -3.70 -3.61
N LEU A 40 -4.78 -3.60 -3.78
CA LEU A 40 -3.80 -4.44 -3.08
C LEU A 40 -3.37 -3.72 -1.81
N ILE A 41 -3.71 -4.27 -0.66
CA ILE A 41 -3.52 -3.67 0.66
C ILE A 41 -2.25 -4.23 1.31
N CYS A 42 -1.35 -3.32 1.72
CA CYS A 42 -0.16 -3.59 2.51
C CYS A 42 -0.37 -3.02 3.92
N PRO A 43 -0.75 -3.82 4.92
CA PRO A 43 -0.95 -3.34 6.29
C PRO A 43 0.33 -2.81 6.92
N GLY A 44 0.22 -1.92 7.91
CA GLY A 44 1.33 -1.43 8.68
C GLY A 44 1.84 -2.42 9.72
N GLY A 45 2.73 -1.96 10.60
CA GLY A 45 3.32 -2.75 11.67
C GLY A 45 4.84 -2.64 11.76
N GLY A 46 5.44 -1.51 11.34
CA GLY A 46 6.85 -1.19 11.54
C GLY A 46 7.85 -2.12 10.86
N TYR A 47 7.45 -2.90 9.89
CA TYR A 47 8.24 -4.01 9.30
C TYR A 47 8.61 -5.13 10.30
N VAL A 48 7.92 -5.22 11.43
CA VAL A 48 8.06 -6.32 12.40
C VAL A 48 6.82 -7.21 12.49
N MET A 49 5.70 -6.71 12.00
CA MET A 49 4.43 -7.43 11.87
C MET A 49 3.59 -6.83 10.74
N THR A 50 2.41 -7.41 10.47
CA THR A 50 1.37 -6.84 9.62
C THR A 50 0.07 -6.75 10.42
N SER A 51 -0.51 -5.54 10.52
CA SER A 51 -1.68 -5.23 11.35
C SER A 51 -2.96 -5.84 10.79
N ASP A 52 -3.75 -6.53 11.62
CA ASP A 52 -5.07 -7.03 11.25
C ASP A 52 -6.09 -5.90 11.10
N ARG A 53 -5.96 -4.83 11.88
CA ARG A 53 -6.83 -3.65 11.84
C ARG A 53 -6.81 -2.93 10.49
N GLU A 54 -5.68 -2.99 9.78
CA GLU A 54 -5.43 -2.36 8.48
C GLU A 54 -5.55 -3.34 7.31
N ALA A 55 -6.13 -4.50 7.54
CA ALA A 55 -6.24 -5.60 6.59
C ALA A 55 -7.71 -5.85 6.18
N GLU A 56 -8.33 -6.85 6.77
CA GLU A 56 -9.67 -7.31 6.37
C GLU A 56 -10.76 -6.26 6.54
N PRO A 57 -10.83 -5.48 7.65
CA PRO A 57 -11.84 -4.43 7.79
C PRO A 57 -11.78 -3.41 6.65
N VAL A 58 -10.57 -3.05 6.21
CA VAL A 58 -10.36 -2.14 5.08
C VAL A 58 -10.78 -2.79 3.76
N ALA A 59 -10.40 -4.05 3.53
CA ALA A 59 -10.79 -4.79 2.33
C ALA A 59 -12.31 -4.84 2.16
N MET A 60 -13.05 -5.04 3.25
CA MET A 60 -14.52 -5.07 3.24
C MET A 60 -15.13 -3.74 2.77
N GLN A 61 -14.53 -2.59 3.09
CA GLN A 61 -14.98 -1.28 2.61
C GLN A 61 -14.88 -1.20 1.07
N PHE A 62 -13.77 -1.64 0.50
CA PHE A 62 -13.59 -1.64 -0.95
C PHE A 62 -14.52 -2.63 -1.66
N LEU A 63 -14.77 -3.80 -1.07
CA LEU A 63 -15.77 -4.74 -1.59
C LEU A 63 -17.17 -4.12 -1.62
N ALA A 64 -17.58 -3.41 -0.56
CA ALA A 64 -18.86 -2.72 -0.49
C ALA A 64 -18.99 -1.62 -1.57
N MET A 65 -17.88 -1.02 -2.01
CA MET A 65 -17.82 -0.07 -3.12
C MET A 65 -17.83 -0.75 -4.50
N GLY A 66 -17.75 -2.09 -4.56
CA GLY A 66 -17.74 -2.86 -5.80
C GLY A 66 -16.36 -3.07 -6.42
N TYR A 67 -15.29 -2.85 -5.67
CA TYR A 67 -13.92 -3.19 -6.05
C TYR A 67 -13.60 -4.64 -5.64
N HIS A 68 -12.60 -5.22 -6.25
CA HIS A 68 -11.90 -6.36 -5.68
C HIS A 68 -10.89 -5.87 -4.64
N ALA A 69 -10.55 -6.72 -3.68
CA ALA A 69 -9.50 -6.44 -2.72
C ALA A 69 -8.56 -7.65 -2.61
N ALA A 70 -7.30 -7.37 -2.31
CA ALA A 70 -6.33 -8.38 -1.90
C ALA A 70 -5.47 -7.80 -0.76
N ILE A 71 -5.06 -8.65 0.19
CA ILE A 71 -4.24 -8.27 1.33
C ILE A 71 -2.93 -9.01 1.22
N LEU A 72 -1.81 -8.29 1.19
CA LEU A 72 -0.48 -8.89 1.21
C LEU A 72 0.09 -8.89 2.63
N ARG A 73 0.20 -10.09 3.21
CA ARG A 73 1.00 -10.33 4.43
C ARG A 73 2.45 -10.52 3.99
N TYR A 74 3.13 -9.41 3.75
CA TYR A 74 4.50 -9.37 3.26
C TYR A 74 5.50 -9.81 4.34
N SER A 75 6.67 -10.24 3.93
CA SER A 75 7.74 -10.63 4.84
C SER A 75 8.26 -9.42 5.61
N VAL A 76 8.31 -9.59 6.92
CA VAL A 76 8.83 -8.61 7.89
C VAL A 76 10.15 -9.08 8.48
N SER A 77 10.79 -8.27 9.30
CA SER A 77 12.05 -8.67 9.99
C SER A 77 11.93 -10.10 10.53
N PRO A 78 12.93 -10.99 10.26
CA PRO A 78 14.29 -10.69 9.80
C PRO A 78 14.48 -10.54 8.28
N ALA A 79 13.42 -10.62 7.47
CA ALA A 79 13.50 -10.27 6.06
C ALA A 79 13.85 -8.80 5.90
N VAL A 80 14.74 -8.48 4.95
CA VAL A 80 15.24 -7.12 4.72
C VAL A 80 14.99 -6.66 3.28
N TYR A 81 15.08 -5.37 3.07
CA TYR A 81 14.99 -4.76 1.74
C TYR A 81 15.97 -5.42 0.74
N PRO A 82 15.51 -5.74 -0.49
CA PRO A 82 14.23 -5.33 -1.08
C PRO A 82 13.12 -6.41 -1.05
N GLU A 83 13.21 -7.45 -0.23
CA GLU A 83 12.36 -8.64 -0.32
C GLU A 83 10.85 -8.33 -0.30
N ALA A 84 10.37 -7.55 0.67
CA ALA A 84 8.95 -7.17 0.75
C ALA A 84 8.49 -6.37 -0.50
N LEU A 85 9.33 -5.46 -1.01
CA LEU A 85 9.07 -4.73 -2.25
C LEU A 85 8.86 -5.68 -3.45
N LEU A 86 9.71 -6.69 -3.58
CA LEU A 86 9.62 -7.67 -4.66
C LEU A 86 8.38 -8.57 -4.51
N GLN A 87 7.95 -8.83 -3.28
CA GLN A 87 6.70 -9.55 -3.01
C GLN A 87 5.46 -8.74 -3.44
N VAL A 88 5.46 -7.40 -3.26
CA VAL A 88 4.42 -6.53 -3.85
C VAL A 88 4.43 -6.63 -5.37
N ALA A 89 5.60 -6.54 -5.99
CA ALA A 89 5.75 -6.65 -7.45
C ALA A 89 5.23 -8.00 -7.97
N LYS A 90 5.58 -9.10 -7.31
CA LYS A 90 5.10 -10.45 -7.67
C LYS A 90 3.59 -10.57 -7.47
N SER A 91 3.04 -9.96 -6.43
CA SER A 91 1.59 -9.95 -6.18
C SER A 91 0.82 -9.18 -7.26
N VAL A 92 1.32 -8.01 -7.67
CA VAL A 92 0.70 -7.22 -8.76
C VAL A 92 0.74 -7.99 -10.07
N SER A 93 1.88 -8.61 -10.41
CA SER A 93 2.00 -9.46 -11.60
C SER A 93 1.00 -10.62 -11.57
N TRP A 94 0.95 -11.35 -10.46
CA TRP A 94 0.00 -12.46 -10.29
C TRP A 94 -1.46 -12.00 -10.43
N LEU A 95 -1.84 -10.87 -9.82
CA LEU A 95 -3.20 -10.32 -9.92
C LEU A 95 -3.56 -9.95 -11.35
N LYS A 96 -2.61 -9.43 -12.14
CA LYS A 96 -2.81 -9.17 -13.57
C LYS A 96 -2.95 -10.44 -14.40
N GLU A 97 -2.20 -11.49 -14.07
CA GLU A 97 -2.34 -12.82 -14.71
C GLU A 97 -3.72 -13.41 -14.46
N GLN A 98 -4.34 -13.15 -13.29
CA GLN A 98 -5.69 -13.62 -12.95
C GLN A 98 -6.82 -12.73 -13.49
N ALA A 99 -6.51 -11.66 -14.24
CA ALA A 99 -7.45 -10.61 -14.61
C ALA A 99 -8.71 -11.13 -15.32
N ASP A 100 -8.56 -11.98 -16.31
CA ASP A 100 -9.69 -12.51 -17.07
C ASP A 100 -10.49 -13.55 -16.28
N ALA A 101 -9.80 -14.45 -15.56
CA ALA A 101 -10.44 -15.49 -14.76
C ALA A 101 -11.28 -14.90 -13.63
N CYS A 102 -10.77 -13.87 -12.95
CA CYS A 102 -11.40 -13.28 -11.76
C CYS A 102 -12.22 -11.99 -12.06
N GLY A 103 -12.17 -11.47 -13.28
CA GLY A 103 -12.87 -10.23 -13.63
C GLY A 103 -12.20 -8.98 -13.06
N ILE A 104 -10.90 -9.00 -12.92
CA ILE A 104 -10.09 -7.84 -12.52
C ILE A 104 -9.85 -6.96 -13.75
N ASP A 105 -9.88 -5.65 -13.57
CA ASP A 105 -9.37 -4.70 -14.55
C ASP A 105 -7.85 -4.56 -14.34
N PRO A 106 -7.00 -5.11 -15.23
CA PRO A 106 -5.55 -5.12 -15.03
C PRO A 106 -4.93 -3.73 -15.08
N ASP A 107 -5.62 -2.74 -15.68
CA ASP A 107 -5.18 -1.37 -15.76
C ASP A 107 -5.65 -0.52 -14.56
N LYS A 108 -6.41 -1.12 -13.63
CA LYS A 108 -6.98 -0.47 -12.45
C LYS A 108 -6.62 -1.18 -11.15
N ILE A 109 -5.37 -1.61 -11.02
CA ILE A 109 -4.82 -2.15 -9.78
C ILE A 109 -4.13 -1.02 -9.01
N VAL A 110 -4.68 -0.67 -7.85
CA VAL A 110 -4.15 0.36 -6.94
C VAL A 110 -3.45 -0.33 -5.79
N VAL A 111 -2.24 0.11 -5.46
CA VAL A 111 -1.49 -0.37 -4.29
C VAL A 111 -1.74 0.58 -3.13
N MET A 112 -2.19 0.02 -2.02
CA MET A 112 -2.54 0.76 -0.81
C MET A 112 -1.68 0.31 0.35
N GLY A 113 -1.29 1.24 1.21
CA GLY A 113 -0.57 0.86 2.42
C GLY A 113 -0.73 1.83 3.56
N PHE A 114 -0.50 1.31 4.76
CA PHE A 114 -0.66 2.00 6.04
C PHE A 114 0.69 2.06 6.77
N SER A 115 1.09 3.20 7.34
CA SER A 115 2.30 3.30 8.15
C SER A 115 3.54 2.75 7.42
N ALA A 116 4.20 1.72 7.96
CA ALA A 116 5.29 1.00 7.29
C ALA A 116 4.83 0.29 5.99
N GLY A 117 3.58 -0.22 5.95
CA GLY A 117 2.96 -0.71 4.71
C GLY A 117 2.71 0.42 3.70
N GLY A 118 2.51 1.67 4.18
CA GLY A 118 2.48 2.87 3.36
C GLY A 118 3.85 3.15 2.73
N HIS A 119 4.92 2.96 3.48
CA HIS A 119 6.28 2.99 2.94
C HIS A 119 6.49 1.91 1.88
N LEU A 120 6.01 0.70 2.13
CA LEU A 120 6.13 -0.41 1.17
C LEU A 120 5.35 -0.14 -0.12
N ALA A 121 4.10 0.35 -0.03
CA ALA A 121 3.30 0.75 -1.19
C ALA A 121 3.95 1.91 -1.95
N GLY A 122 4.46 2.91 -1.23
CA GLY A 122 5.22 4.02 -1.78
C GLY A 122 6.52 3.59 -2.46
N SER A 123 7.27 2.67 -1.82
CA SER A 123 8.48 2.07 -2.43
C SER A 123 8.15 1.39 -3.75
N TYR A 124 7.06 0.62 -3.78
CA TYR A 124 6.61 0.02 -5.03
C TYR A 124 6.29 1.09 -6.09
N GLY A 125 5.58 2.15 -5.72
CA GLY A 125 5.23 3.22 -6.64
C GLY A 125 6.43 3.97 -7.23
N VAL A 126 7.52 4.14 -6.48
CA VAL A 126 8.72 4.81 -6.98
C VAL A 126 9.69 3.88 -7.70
N PHE A 127 9.66 2.56 -7.41
CA PHE A 127 10.63 1.59 -7.94
C PHE A 127 10.06 0.57 -8.94
N TRP A 128 8.74 0.48 -9.16
CA TRP A 128 8.11 -0.56 -9.97
C TRP A 128 8.75 -0.75 -11.36
N ARG A 129 9.28 0.32 -11.95
CA ARG A 129 9.90 0.32 -13.28
C ARG A 129 11.41 0.05 -13.26
N LYS A 130 12.03 -0.01 -12.08
CA LYS A 130 13.48 -0.23 -11.97
C LYS A 130 13.87 -1.61 -12.48
N PRO A 131 15.02 -1.75 -13.17
CA PRO A 131 15.48 -3.03 -13.72
C PRO A 131 15.53 -4.15 -12.69
N PHE A 132 16.03 -3.87 -11.48
CA PHE A 132 16.17 -4.91 -10.45
C PHE A 132 14.81 -5.50 -10.01
N VAL A 133 13.71 -4.73 -10.03
CA VAL A 133 12.37 -5.23 -9.69
C VAL A 133 11.88 -6.17 -10.77
N ARG A 134 11.99 -5.74 -12.04
CA ARG A 134 11.56 -6.53 -13.19
C ARG A 134 12.34 -7.83 -13.31
N GLU A 135 13.66 -7.76 -13.16
CA GLU A 135 14.56 -8.93 -13.26
C GLU A 135 14.30 -9.94 -12.15
N ALA A 136 14.11 -9.48 -10.91
CA ALA A 136 13.82 -10.36 -9.77
C ALA A 136 12.48 -11.09 -9.91
N VAL A 137 11.45 -10.46 -10.47
CA VAL A 137 10.12 -11.05 -10.65
C VAL A 137 10.03 -11.85 -11.95
N GLY A 138 10.87 -11.54 -12.94
CA GLY A 138 10.94 -12.25 -14.23
C GLY A 138 9.76 -11.96 -15.15
N VAL A 139 9.26 -10.70 -15.17
CA VAL A 139 8.10 -10.27 -15.97
C VAL A 139 8.35 -8.98 -16.71
N ASP A 140 7.51 -8.69 -17.70
CA ASP A 140 7.55 -7.44 -18.45
C ASP A 140 7.03 -6.25 -17.62
N GLU A 141 7.43 -5.04 -18.01
CA GLU A 141 7.07 -3.78 -17.36
C GLU A 141 5.54 -3.58 -17.26
N ALA A 142 4.80 -3.97 -18.29
CA ALA A 142 3.33 -3.86 -18.30
C ALA A 142 2.66 -4.67 -17.18
N ALA A 143 3.24 -5.82 -16.79
CA ALA A 143 2.76 -6.66 -15.71
C ALA A 143 2.98 -6.03 -14.32
N LEU A 144 3.82 -5.02 -14.20
CA LEU A 144 4.19 -4.39 -12.91
C LEU A 144 3.53 -3.03 -12.69
N ARG A 145 3.04 -2.37 -13.74
CA ARG A 145 2.55 -0.99 -13.65
C ARG A 145 1.34 -0.86 -12.73
N PRO A 146 1.40 -0.12 -11.59
CA PRO A 146 0.23 0.19 -10.78
C PRO A 146 -0.57 1.35 -11.40
N ALA A 147 -1.88 1.35 -11.21
CA ALA A 147 -2.77 2.42 -11.68
C ALA A 147 -2.71 3.66 -10.76
N GLY A 148 -2.43 3.44 -9.48
CA GLY A 148 -2.36 4.49 -8.48
C GLY A 148 -1.82 3.97 -7.16
N MET A 149 -1.60 4.89 -6.21
CA MET A 149 -1.24 4.58 -4.82
C MET A 149 -2.20 5.25 -3.85
N VAL A 150 -2.48 4.56 -2.74
CA VAL A 150 -3.18 5.13 -1.58
C VAL A 150 -2.29 4.95 -0.35
N LEU A 151 -1.83 6.04 0.24
CA LEU A 151 -0.87 6.04 1.34
C LEU A 151 -1.52 6.65 2.59
N CYS A 152 -1.72 5.82 3.61
CA CYS A 152 -2.38 6.18 4.87
C CYS A 152 -1.32 6.37 5.94
N TYR A 153 -1.18 7.62 6.46
CA TYR A 153 -0.16 8.01 7.45
C TYR A 153 1.20 7.31 7.23
N PRO A 154 1.74 7.38 5.99
CA PRO A 154 2.86 6.56 5.59
C PRO A 154 4.17 6.96 6.27
N VAL A 155 5.02 6.00 6.58
CA VAL A 155 6.46 6.23 6.74
C VAL A 155 7.02 6.59 5.35
N ILE A 156 7.85 7.61 5.23
CA ILE A 156 8.40 8.10 3.95
C ILE A 156 9.89 8.40 4.05
N THR A 157 10.27 9.34 4.94
CA THR A 157 11.64 9.84 5.03
C THR A 157 12.47 9.06 6.03
N SER A 158 13.73 8.79 5.67
CA SER A 158 14.76 8.29 6.57
C SER A 158 15.54 9.42 7.27
N GLY A 159 15.16 10.69 7.03
CA GLY A 159 15.82 11.88 7.57
C GLY A 159 15.43 12.20 9.02
N GLU A 160 15.39 13.51 9.35
CA GLU A 160 15.09 13.99 10.70
C GLU A 160 13.75 13.50 11.25
N LYS A 161 12.73 13.41 10.39
CA LYS A 161 11.35 12.99 10.74
C LYS A 161 11.08 11.50 10.53
N ALA A 162 12.15 10.70 10.50
CA ALA A 162 12.06 9.27 10.28
C ALA A 162 11.38 8.53 11.44
N HIS A 163 10.53 7.55 11.12
CA HIS A 163 10.20 6.49 12.05
C HIS A 163 11.34 5.46 12.07
N LYS A 164 12.33 5.72 12.93
CA LYS A 164 13.63 5.03 12.93
C LYS A 164 13.54 3.51 13.05
N ASP A 165 12.60 3.01 13.86
CA ASP A 165 12.46 1.58 14.09
C ASP A 165 11.98 0.83 12.84
N SER A 166 11.11 1.43 12.02
CA SER A 166 10.76 0.86 10.72
C SER A 166 11.96 0.72 9.79
N PHE A 167 12.84 1.72 9.72
CA PHE A 167 14.02 1.63 8.87
C PHE A 167 15.05 0.63 9.41
N LYS A 168 15.21 0.51 10.73
CA LYS A 168 16.05 -0.55 11.32
C LYS A 168 15.54 -1.95 10.97
N ALA A 169 14.22 -2.18 11.11
CA ALA A 169 13.61 -3.45 10.78
C ALA A 169 13.72 -3.77 9.28
N LEU A 170 13.51 -2.76 8.41
CA LEU A 170 13.58 -2.91 6.96
C LEU A 170 14.99 -3.18 6.44
N LEU A 171 16.00 -2.54 7.00
CA LEU A 171 17.36 -2.49 6.44
C LEU A 171 18.38 -3.34 7.20
N GLY A 172 18.07 -3.68 8.46
CA GLY A 172 19.01 -4.42 9.32
C GLY A 172 20.37 -3.75 9.38
N ASP A 173 21.42 -4.54 9.19
CA ASP A 173 22.82 -4.08 9.24
C ASP A 173 23.20 -3.12 8.08
N ARG A 174 22.35 -3.03 7.03
CA ARG A 174 22.57 -2.15 5.88
C ARG A 174 21.93 -0.77 6.04
N LEU A 175 21.50 -0.39 7.26
CA LEU A 175 20.79 0.87 7.50
C LEU A 175 21.56 2.08 6.95
N GLU A 176 22.84 2.24 7.31
CA GLU A 176 23.63 3.39 6.90
C GLU A 176 23.93 3.42 5.39
N GLU A 177 23.99 2.25 4.76
CA GLU A 177 24.22 2.11 3.31
C GLU A 177 22.98 2.51 2.50
N LEU A 178 21.78 2.06 2.93
CA LEU A 178 20.57 2.09 2.13
C LEU A 178 19.53 3.15 2.54
N LYS A 179 19.70 3.80 3.69
CA LYS A 179 18.70 4.76 4.20
C LYS A 179 18.32 5.86 3.21
N GLU A 180 19.27 6.35 2.40
CA GLU A 180 19.02 7.36 1.39
C GLU A 180 18.23 6.81 0.19
N GLU A 181 18.48 5.56 -0.18
CA GLU A 181 17.76 4.87 -1.26
C GLU A 181 16.29 4.66 -0.91
N VAL A 182 16.00 4.32 0.35
CA VAL A 182 14.62 4.06 0.81
C VAL A 182 13.93 5.30 1.38
N SER A 183 14.53 6.49 1.30
CA SER A 183 13.90 7.77 1.61
C SER A 183 13.08 8.22 0.41
N LEU A 184 11.77 7.93 0.43
CA LEU A 184 10.95 7.90 -0.79
C LEU A 184 10.76 9.28 -1.42
N GLU A 185 10.77 10.34 -0.63
CA GLU A 185 10.69 11.72 -1.12
C GLU A 185 11.86 12.07 -2.05
N LYS A 186 12.99 11.35 -1.93
CA LYS A 186 14.18 11.51 -2.79
C LYS A 186 14.14 10.68 -4.06
N GLN A 187 13.22 9.71 -4.12
CA GLN A 187 13.12 8.73 -5.21
C GLN A 187 12.00 9.05 -6.20
N VAL A 188 11.18 10.06 -5.93
CA VAL A 188 10.06 10.43 -6.81
C VAL A 188 10.58 10.80 -8.21
N ASN A 189 10.00 10.16 -9.19
CA ASN A 189 10.32 10.34 -10.61
C ASN A 189 9.02 10.36 -11.45
N LYS A 190 9.12 10.60 -12.75
CA LYS A 190 7.98 10.74 -13.68
C LYS A 190 7.13 9.47 -13.87
N ASP A 191 7.64 8.31 -13.46
CA ASP A 191 6.96 7.02 -13.61
C ASP A 191 6.10 6.68 -12.38
N VAL A 192 6.16 7.50 -11.32
CA VAL A 192 5.34 7.35 -10.12
C VAL A 192 3.86 7.55 -10.47
N PRO A 193 2.97 6.63 -10.10
CA PRO A 193 1.55 6.76 -10.40
C PRO A 193 0.90 7.88 -9.59
N LYS A 194 -0.28 8.33 -10.01
CA LYS A 194 -1.07 9.27 -9.21
C LYS A 194 -1.32 8.72 -7.81
N THR A 195 -1.37 9.61 -6.82
CA THR A 195 -1.29 9.24 -5.42
C THR A 195 -2.35 9.97 -4.59
N PHE A 196 -3.03 9.21 -3.74
CA PHE A 196 -3.85 9.73 -2.64
C PHE A 196 -3.10 9.54 -1.33
N LEU A 197 -3.06 10.59 -0.49
CA LEU A 197 -2.45 10.55 0.85
C LEU A 197 -3.43 11.09 1.89
N TRP A 198 -3.38 10.52 3.10
CA TRP A 198 -3.96 11.15 4.26
C TRP A 198 -3.12 10.92 5.52
N HIS A 199 -3.21 11.86 6.45
CA HIS A 199 -2.45 11.85 7.71
C HIS A 199 -3.20 12.64 8.77
N THR A 200 -2.78 12.53 10.03
CA THR A 200 -3.20 13.43 11.12
C THR A 200 -2.05 14.30 11.58
N GLN A 201 -2.35 15.53 11.97
CA GLN A 201 -1.35 16.49 12.45
C GLN A 201 -0.73 16.05 13.78
N GLU A 202 -1.52 15.39 14.64
CA GLU A 202 -1.13 14.95 15.98
C GLU A 202 -0.44 13.56 16.01
N ASP A 203 -0.14 12.98 14.85
CA ASP A 203 0.57 11.71 14.80
C ASP A 203 1.95 11.80 15.45
N GLY A 204 2.05 11.31 16.68
CA GLY A 204 3.28 11.32 17.46
C GLY A 204 4.24 10.18 17.15
N CYS A 205 3.85 9.22 16.33
CA CYS A 205 4.66 8.06 15.95
C CYS A 205 5.36 8.27 14.60
N VAL A 206 4.56 8.59 13.56
CA VAL A 206 5.05 8.95 12.24
C VAL A 206 4.68 10.41 11.98
N PRO A 207 5.63 11.35 12.11
CA PRO A 207 5.34 12.77 11.94
C PRO A 207 4.68 13.09 10.60
N VAL A 208 3.68 13.98 10.59
CA VAL A 208 2.91 14.38 9.39
C VAL A 208 3.81 14.89 8.26
N GLU A 209 5.00 15.37 8.58
CA GLU A 209 6.02 15.80 7.61
C GLU A 209 6.39 14.69 6.62
N ASN A 210 6.23 13.41 6.97
CA ASN A 210 6.41 12.32 6.02
C ASN A 210 5.49 12.48 4.80
N SER A 211 4.20 12.69 5.02
CA SER A 211 3.23 12.92 3.93
C SER A 211 3.48 14.25 3.22
N LEU A 212 3.83 15.32 3.94
CA LEU A 212 4.13 16.62 3.34
C LEU A 212 5.34 16.57 2.42
N LEU A 213 6.44 15.92 2.85
CA LEU A 213 7.66 15.76 2.04
C LEU A 213 7.39 14.97 0.76
N PHE A 214 6.63 13.88 0.87
CA PHE A 214 6.30 13.07 -0.30
C PHE A 214 5.38 13.82 -1.26
N TYR A 215 4.34 14.51 -0.76
CA TYR A 215 3.47 15.35 -1.58
C TYR A 215 4.25 16.45 -2.31
N GLN A 216 5.17 17.13 -1.62
CA GLN A 216 6.03 18.14 -2.25
C GLN A 216 6.89 17.55 -3.39
N ALA A 217 7.45 16.35 -3.16
CA ALA A 217 8.23 15.66 -4.17
C ALA A 217 7.37 15.24 -5.39
N LEU A 218 6.16 14.73 -5.16
CA LEU A 218 5.19 14.42 -6.22
C LEU A 218 4.84 15.68 -7.02
N HIS A 219 4.49 16.77 -6.35
CA HIS A 219 4.15 18.04 -6.99
C HIS A 219 5.30 18.59 -7.84
N LYS A 220 6.51 18.57 -7.30
CA LYS A 220 7.73 19.01 -8.01
C LYS A 220 7.99 18.22 -9.30
N ASN A 221 7.62 16.94 -9.32
CA ASN A 221 7.78 16.06 -10.49
C ASN A 221 6.52 16.04 -11.40
N GLY A 222 5.51 16.87 -11.13
CA GLY A 222 4.29 16.96 -11.93
C GLY A 222 3.37 15.72 -11.81
N ILE A 223 3.50 14.95 -10.73
CA ILE A 223 2.67 13.78 -10.47
C ILE A 223 1.36 14.24 -9.79
N PRO A 224 0.18 13.89 -10.34
CA PRO A 224 -1.09 14.21 -9.70
C PRO A 224 -1.19 13.56 -8.31
N ALA A 225 -1.42 14.37 -7.30
CA ALA A 225 -1.54 13.90 -5.92
C ALA A 225 -2.64 14.65 -5.17
N GLU A 226 -3.35 13.94 -4.30
CA GLU A 226 -4.35 14.47 -3.39
C GLU A 226 -3.90 14.18 -1.96
N LEU A 227 -3.88 15.20 -1.08
CA LEU A 227 -3.43 15.09 0.30
C LEU A 227 -4.49 15.65 1.25
N HIS A 228 -4.87 14.85 2.24
CA HIS A 228 -5.76 15.24 3.34
C HIS A 228 -5.03 15.17 4.66
N ILE A 229 -5.05 16.26 5.43
CA ILE A 229 -4.49 16.30 6.79
C ILE A 229 -5.63 16.63 7.74
N PHE A 230 -5.91 15.71 8.66
CA PHE A 230 -6.85 15.91 9.73
C PHE A 230 -6.13 16.52 10.95
N PRO A 231 -6.76 17.47 11.68
CA PRO A 231 -6.08 18.13 12.80
C PRO A 231 -5.79 17.18 13.95
N GLU A 232 -6.72 16.28 14.26
CA GLU A 232 -6.69 15.42 15.45
C GLU A 232 -6.55 13.94 15.07
N GLY A 233 -5.94 13.17 15.96
CA GLY A 233 -5.81 11.72 15.88
C GLY A 233 -4.37 11.24 15.99
N GLY A 234 -4.19 10.13 16.71
CA GLY A 234 -2.89 9.46 16.83
C GLY A 234 -2.56 8.60 15.62
N HIS A 235 -1.49 7.81 15.75
CA HIS A 235 -1.04 6.91 14.70
C HIS A 235 -1.90 5.63 14.58
N GLY A 236 -1.99 5.07 13.38
CA GLY A 236 -2.56 3.75 13.16
C GLY A 236 -4.08 3.69 13.29
N LEU A 237 -4.79 4.72 12.85
CA LEU A 237 -6.25 4.82 12.98
C LEU A 237 -7.02 3.81 12.11
N SER A 238 -6.46 3.30 11.02
CA SER A 238 -7.16 2.44 10.06
C SER A 238 -8.47 3.08 9.56
N LEU A 239 -9.63 2.49 9.83
CA LEU A 239 -10.94 3.08 9.51
C LEU A 239 -11.34 4.20 10.47
N ALA A 240 -10.62 4.41 11.56
CA ALA A 240 -10.88 5.39 12.61
C ALA A 240 -12.27 5.25 13.28
N ASN A 241 -12.83 4.03 13.29
CA ASN A 241 -14.14 3.71 13.83
C ASN A 241 -14.07 2.54 14.83
N GLU A 242 -15.22 2.16 15.39
CA GLU A 242 -15.31 1.06 16.37
C GLU A 242 -14.83 -0.29 15.83
N GLU A 243 -14.99 -0.56 14.52
CA GLU A 243 -14.54 -1.81 13.88
C GLU A 243 -13.02 -2.00 13.98
N THR A 244 -12.28 -0.91 13.92
CA THR A 244 -10.80 -0.93 13.97
C THR A 244 -10.24 -0.29 15.23
N MET A 245 -11.05 -0.15 16.27
CA MET A 245 -10.64 0.36 17.58
C MET A 245 -9.60 -0.56 18.23
N ASN A 246 -8.65 0.01 18.94
CA ASN A 246 -7.68 -0.74 19.73
C ASN A 246 -8.36 -1.38 20.98
N ASN A 247 -7.72 -2.41 21.54
CA ASN A 247 -8.23 -3.09 22.74
C ASN A 247 -8.36 -2.16 23.97
N ASP A 248 -7.62 -1.05 24.01
CA ASP A 248 -7.71 -0.05 25.07
C ASP A 248 -8.78 1.03 24.82
N GLY A 249 -9.57 0.88 23.74
CA GLY A 249 -10.61 1.84 23.35
C GLY A 249 -10.12 3.03 22.53
N SER A 250 -8.83 3.15 22.25
CA SER A 250 -8.29 4.20 21.41
C SER A 250 -8.45 3.89 19.91
N GLY A 251 -8.18 4.86 19.04
CA GLY A 251 -8.19 4.68 17.59
C GLY A 251 -9.53 5.00 16.92
N VAL A 252 -10.52 5.50 17.66
CA VAL A 252 -11.75 6.06 17.10
C VAL A 252 -11.60 7.57 16.97
N GLN A 253 -11.73 8.07 15.72
CA GLN A 253 -11.64 9.51 15.42
C GLN A 253 -12.62 9.84 14.29
N GLU A 254 -13.78 10.40 14.66
CA GLU A 254 -14.92 10.64 13.77
C GLU A 254 -14.52 11.47 12.52
N ALA A 255 -13.76 12.54 12.73
CA ALA A 255 -13.32 13.41 11.64
C ALA A 255 -12.52 12.65 10.57
N CYS A 256 -11.70 11.66 10.99
CA CYS A 256 -10.87 10.87 10.08
C CYS A 256 -11.66 9.84 9.28
N GLN A 257 -12.83 9.38 9.73
CA GLN A 257 -13.64 8.36 9.03
C GLN A 257 -14.01 8.77 7.60
N SER A 258 -14.04 10.06 7.34
CA SER A 258 -14.33 10.61 6.01
C SER A 258 -13.31 10.21 4.93
N TRP A 259 -12.10 9.76 5.30
CA TRP A 259 -11.06 9.39 4.34
C TRP A 259 -11.51 8.28 3.37
N ILE A 260 -12.35 7.33 3.83
CA ILE A 260 -12.91 6.28 2.97
C ILE A 260 -13.78 6.87 1.84
N SER A 261 -14.58 7.89 2.14
CA SER A 261 -15.40 8.58 1.15
C SER A 261 -14.57 9.41 0.19
N LEU A 262 -13.49 9.99 0.68
CA LEU A 262 -12.55 10.78 -0.13
C LEU A 262 -11.78 9.86 -1.09
N VAL A 263 -11.21 8.77 -0.60
CA VAL A 263 -10.50 7.81 -1.45
C VAL A 263 -11.42 7.17 -2.49
N ARG A 264 -12.69 6.90 -2.15
CA ARG A 264 -13.67 6.42 -3.12
C ARG A 264 -13.80 7.36 -4.32
N LYS A 265 -13.97 8.67 -4.06
CA LYS A 265 -14.07 9.68 -5.13
C LYS A 265 -12.78 9.76 -5.94
N TRP A 266 -11.64 9.72 -5.28
CA TRP A 266 -10.35 9.70 -5.96
C TRP A 266 -10.19 8.45 -6.85
N MET A 267 -10.61 7.28 -6.38
CA MET A 267 -10.59 6.03 -7.16
C MET A 267 -11.42 6.10 -8.45
N GLU A 268 -12.46 6.92 -8.51
CA GLU A 268 -13.26 7.13 -9.73
C GLU A 268 -12.46 7.85 -10.84
N THR A 269 -11.32 8.42 -10.50
CA THR A 269 -10.40 9.10 -11.43
C THR A 269 -9.30 8.18 -11.98
N ILE A 270 -9.26 6.91 -11.53
CA ILE A 270 -8.30 5.86 -11.95
C ILE A 270 -8.71 5.20 -13.29
#